data_4548e4fb0b50ac4fabc67c76d22e2765
#
_entry.id   4548e4fb0b50ac4fabc67c76d22e2765
#
_cell.length_a   1.000
_cell.length_b   1.000
_cell.length_c   1.000
_cell.angle_alpha   90.00
_cell.angle_beta   90.00
_cell.angle_gamma   90.00
#
_symmetry.space_group_name_H-M   'P 1'
#
loop_
_entity.id
_entity.type
_entity.pdbx_description
1 polymer ?
#
loop_
_entity_poly.entity_id
_entity_poly.type
_entity_poly.pdbx_seq_one_letter_code
_entity_poly.pdbx_strand_id
1 'polypeptide(L)'
;MGHTRLNKDLIQQTPVLFGEADIIKTLQTLPGVSAGTAGLAGMYVRGGNGDDNLYMIEGNPLYQINHVGGLFSSFNAEAVKDVEFFKSAFPARYGGRLSSVVDIHTKDGNMKEYHGSAMLGLTSGSLNLEGPLVKDRTSFNFALRRSWIDALSAPTIAIWNATRNKGETQIVARYAFTDMNFKLNTSSMTAAADMPVFTGETIF
;
A
#
# COMPACT_ATOMS: atom_id res chain seq x y z
N MET A 1 -22.82 7.69 -10.44
CA MET A 1 -21.41 8.10 -10.50
C MET A 1 -20.70 7.92 -9.15
N GLY A 2 -20.70 6.72 -8.60
CA GLY A 2 -20.09 6.38 -7.32
C GLY A 2 -18.85 5.47 -7.44
N HIS A 3 -18.58 4.90 -8.60
CA HIS A 3 -17.48 3.98 -8.86
C HIS A 3 -16.40 4.62 -9.74
N THR A 4 -15.15 4.44 -9.38
CA THR A 4 -13.97 4.90 -10.14
C THR A 4 -12.94 3.79 -10.09
N ARG A 5 -12.36 3.44 -11.23
CA ARG A 5 -11.22 2.51 -11.32
C ARG A 5 -9.97 3.29 -11.63
N LEU A 6 -8.94 3.09 -10.81
CA LEU A 6 -7.62 3.69 -10.96
C LEU A 6 -6.66 2.64 -11.49
N ASN A 7 -6.09 2.89 -12.63
CA ASN A 7 -5.04 2.06 -13.20
C ASN A 7 -3.68 2.45 -12.62
N LYS A 8 -2.71 1.55 -12.70
CA LYS A 8 -1.33 1.76 -12.24
C LYS A 8 -0.73 3.07 -12.77
N ASP A 9 -0.94 3.39 -14.05
CA ASP A 9 -0.38 4.59 -14.67
C ASP A 9 -0.88 5.88 -14.00
N LEU A 10 -2.16 5.92 -13.65
CA LEU A 10 -2.73 7.07 -12.95
C LEU A 10 -2.19 7.21 -11.53
N ILE A 11 -1.97 6.09 -10.83
CA ILE A 11 -1.37 6.08 -9.50
C ILE A 11 0.07 6.61 -9.56
N GLN A 12 0.84 6.22 -10.57
CA GLN A 12 2.22 6.66 -10.74
C GLN A 12 2.36 8.12 -11.22
N GLN A 13 1.35 8.67 -11.89
CA GLN A 13 1.33 10.08 -12.33
C GLN A 13 0.94 11.06 -11.22
N THR A 14 0.40 10.56 -10.11
CA THR A 14 0.02 11.42 -8.99
C THR A 14 1.27 11.93 -8.26
N PRO A 15 1.24 13.17 -7.72
CA PRO A 15 2.36 13.70 -6.95
C PRO A 15 2.79 12.74 -5.84
N VAL A 16 4.06 12.41 -5.86
CA VAL A 16 4.67 11.46 -4.92
C VAL A 16 5.20 12.17 -3.69
N LEU A 17 4.98 11.59 -2.52
CA LEU A 17 5.60 12.05 -1.29
C LEU A 17 6.93 11.29 -1.10
N PHE A 18 8.04 12.01 -0.95
CA PHE A 18 9.39 11.43 -0.78
C PHE A 18 9.84 10.48 -1.91
N GLY A 19 9.27 10.63 -3.11
CA GLY A 19 9.63 9.83 -4.28
C GLY A 19 8.89 8.50 -4.40
N GLU A 20 7.86 8.28 -3.60
CA GLU A 20 7.07 7.05 -3.59
C GLU A 20 5.60 7.34 -3.93
N ALA A 21 5.04 6.59 -4.88
CA ALA A 21 3.63 6.68 -5.23
C ALA A 21 2.76 6.10 -4.11
N ASP A 22 1.71 6.83 -3.74
CA ASP A 22 0.81 6.45 -2.65
C ASP A 22 -0.62 6.40 -3.14
N ILE A 23 -1.26 5.24 -2.98
CA ILE A 23 -2.63 4.99 -3.41
C ILE A 23 -3.62 5.87 -2.65
N ILE A 24 -3.45 6.03 -1.34
CA ILE A 24 -4.35 6.84 -0.52
C ILE A 24 -4.25 8.31 -0.93
N LYS A 25 -3.03 8.81 -1.18
CA LYS A 25 -2.82 10.17 -1.68
C LYS A 25 -3.44 10.37 -3.05
N THR A 26 -3.34 9.37 -3.93
CA THR A 26 -4.03 9.41 -5.23
C THR A 26 -5.54 9.49 -5.07
N LEU A 27 -6.13 8.68 -4.18
CA LEU A 27 -7.57 8.72 -3.92
C LEU A 27 -8.03 10.06 -3.34
N GLN A 28 -7.20 10.71 -2.52
CA GLN A 28 -7.48 12.04 -1.95
C GLN A 28 -7.56 13.16 -3.00
N THR A 29 -7.00 12.97 -4.21
CA THR A 29 -7.13 13.94 -5.31
C THR A 29 -8.47 13.86 -6.03
N LEU A 30 -9.26 12.81 -5.79
CA LEU A 30 -10.52 12.58 -6.50
C LEU A 30 -11.64 13.48 -5.97
N PRO A 31 -12.56 13.93 -6.83
CA PRO A 31 -13.71 14.73 -6.43
C PRO A 31 -14.57 14.04 -5.36
N GLY A 32 -14.91 14.76 -4.29
CA GLY A 32 -15.72 14.24 -3.18
C GLY A 32 -14.92 13.42 -2.15
N VAL A 33 -13.62 13.46 -2.24
CA VAL A 33 -12.69 12.93 -1.24
C VAL A 33 -11.90 14.10 -0.66
N SER A 34 -11.73 14.13 0.65
CA SER A 34 -10.87 15.11 1.33
C SER A 34 -9.83 14.41 2.19
N ALA A 35 -8.63 14.96 2.20
CA ALA A 35 -7.62 14.59 3.18
C ALA A 35 -8.05 15.07 4.57
N GLY A 36 -7.75 14.30 5.60
CA GLY A 36 -8.03 14.71 6.96
C GLY A 36 -7.27 15.96 7.39
N THR A 37 -7.75 16.60 8.44
CA THR A 37 -7.11 17.79 9.04
C THR A 37 -5.68 17.54 9.48
N ALA A 38 -5.33 16.30 9.79
CA ALA A 38 -3.95 15.90 10.08
C ALA A 38 -3.07 15.75 8.81
N GLY A 39 -3.65 15.83 7.60
CA GLY A 39 -2.91 15.83 6.33
C GLY A 39 -2.23 14.51 5.95
N LEU A 40 -2.23 13.53 6.83
CA LEU A 40 -1.35 12.38 6.69
C LEU A 40 -2.10 11.10 6.29
N ALA A 41 -3.09 10.66 7.03
CA ALA A 41 -3.70 9.35 6.82
C ALA A 41 -5.20 9.36 6.56
N GLY A 42 -5.90 10.42 6.94
CA GLY A 42 -7.35 10.46 6.87
C GLY A 42 -7.87 10.58 5.44
N MET A 43 -8.76 9.70 5.06
CA MET A 43 -9.56 9.85 3.84
C MET A 43 -11.02 9.98 4.24
N TYR A 44 -11.61 11.13 3.93
CA TYR A 44 -13.01 11.46 4.24
C TYR A 44 -13.77 11.51 2.93
N VAL A 45 -14.74 10.63 2.77
CA VAL A 45 -15.49 10.49 1.53
C VAL A 45 -16.92 10.97 1.77
N ARG A 46 -17.33 12.00 1.02
CA ARG A 46 -18.68 12.55 1.07
C ARG A 46 -19.20 12.87 2.48
N GLY A 47 -18.31 13.34 3.35
CA GLY A 47 -18.66 13.71 4.73
C GLY A 47 -18.71 12.57 5.74
N GLY A 48 -18.39 11.34 5.32
CA GLY A 48 -18.17 10.21 6.25
C GLY A 48 -16.84 10.33 6.97
N ASN A 49 -16.68 9.62 8.09
CA ASN A 49 -15.43 9.58 8.84
C ASN A 49 -14.37 8.70 8.17
N GLY A 50 -13.11 8.89 8.55
CA GLY A 50 -12.00 8.08 8.05
C GLY A 50 -12.18 6.58 8.34
N ASP A 51 -12.74 6.25 9.48
CA ASP A 51 -12.99 4.87 9.92
C ASP A 51 -14.21 4.22 9.24
N ASP A 52 -15.03 4.99 8.54
CA ASP A 52 -16.20 4.50 7.80
C ASP A 52 -15.84 3.95 6.41
N ASN A 53 -14.57 4.00 6.04
CA ASN A 53 -14.09 3.45 4.78
C ASN A 53 -13.65 2.00 4.95
N LEU A 54 -13.98 1.15 3.98
CA LEU A 54 -13.53 -0.21 3.89
C LEU A 54 -12.33 -0.29 2.93
N TYR A 55 -11.20 -0.75 3.43
CA TYR A 55 -10.02 -1.01 2.62
C TYR A 55 -9.83 -2.51 2.48
N MET A 56 -9.58 -2.96 1.25
CA MET A 56 -9.44 -4.38 0.94
C MET A 56 -8.26 -4.60 0.00
N ILE A 57 -7.64 -5.76 0.13
CA ILE A 57 -6.69 -6.29 -0.85
C ILE A 57 -7.22 -7.64 -1.30
N GLU A 58 -7.47 -7.78 -2.60
CA GLU A 58 -8.05 -9.01 -3.20
C GLU A 58 -9.30 -9.49 -2.46
N GLY A 59 -10.20 -8.55 -2.11
CA GLY A 59 -11.42 -8.86 -1.39
C GLY A 59 -11.25 -9.13 0.12
N ASN A 60 -10.04 -9.10 0.66
CA ASN A 60 -9.78 -9.28 2.09
C ASN A 60 -9.65 -7.94 2.81
N PRO A 61 -10.38 -7.71 3.91
CA PRO A 61 -10.33 -6.44 4.62
C PRO A 61 -8.98 -6.21 5.29
N LEU A 62 -8.47 -4.98 5.15
CA LEU A 62 -7.25 -4.51 5.78
C LEU A 62 -7.60 -3.50 6.87
N TYR A 63 -7.08 -3.72 8.07
CA TYR A 63 -7.35 -2.86 9.22
C TYR A 63 -6.30 -1.77 9.41
N GLN A 64 -5.04 -2.07 9.08
CA GLN A 64 -3.96 -1.11 9.14
C GLN A 64 -3.59 -0.63 7.75
N ILE A 65 -3.97 0.60 7.44
CA ILE A 65 -3.85 1.16 6.09
C ILE A 65 -2.65 2.11 5.92
N ASN A 66 -1.92 2.35 7.00
CA ASN A 66 -0.83 3.33 6.97
C ASN A 66 0.28 3.05 8.00
N HIS A 67 1.45 3.57 7.68
CA HIS A 67 2.64 3.57 8.52
C HIS A 67 3.00 5.00 8.95
N VAL A 68 3.80 5.13 10.03
CA VAL A 68 4.35 6.40 10.52
C VAL A 68 3.27 7.47 10.70
N GLY A 69 2.18 7.13 11.40
CA GLY A 69 1.09 8.09 11.67
C GLY A 69 0.38 8.58 10.40
N GLY A 70 0.48 7.85 9.29
CA GLY A 70 -0.18 8.16 8.02
C GLY A 70 0.66 8.87 6.99
N LEU A 71 1.96 8.97 7.19
CA LEU A 71 2.89 9.48 6.17
C LEU A 71 2.97 8.57 4.97
N PHE A 72 2.92 7.25 5.18
CA PHE A 72 2.99 6.23 4.14
C PHE A 72 1.77 5.33 4.23
N SER A 73 1.23 4.94 3.08
CA SER A 73 0.22 3.87 3.04
C SER A 73 0.89 2.50 3.21
N SER A 74 0.15 1.53 3.75
CA SER A 74 0.59 0.13 3.83
C SER A 74 0.56 -0.58 2.47
N PHE A 75 0.14 0.13 1.42
CA PHE A 75 0.02 -0.43 0.08
C PHE A 75 1.28 -0.18 -0.73
N ASN A 76 1.92 -1.25 -1.18
CA ASN A 76 3.03 -1.14 -2.13
C ASN A 76 2.47 -0.88 -3.55
N ALA A 77 2.56 0.35 -4.04
CA ALA A 77 2.04 0.74 -5.35
C ALA A 77 2.65 -0.07 -6.51
N GLU A 78 3.87 -0.60 -6.36
CA GLU A 78 4.50 -1.43 -7.39
C GLU A 78 3.85 -2.82 -7.51
N ALA A 79 3.27 -3.35 -6.43
CA ALA A 79 2.53 -4.60 -6.43
C ALA A 79 1.12 -4.47 -7.00
N VAL A 80 0.59 -3.24 -7.10
CA VAL A 80 -0.81 -3.00 -7.46
C VAL A 80 -1.00 -3.01 -8.97
N LYS A 81 -2.07 -3.65 -9.40
CA LYS A 81 -2.59 -3.69 -10.77
C LYS A 81 -3.58 -2.57 -11.01
N ASP A 82 -4.60 -2.51 -10.18
CA ASP A 82 -5.65 -1.49 -10.20
C ASP A 82 -6.34 -1.37 -8.85
N VAL A 83 -7.09 -0.29 -8.69
CA VAL A 83 -7.89 -0.01 -7.49
C VAL A 83 -9.31 0.31 -7.89
N GLU A 84 -10.27 -0.43 -7.36
CA GLU A 84 -11.69 -0.13 -7.46
C GLU A 84 -12.12 0.73 -6.26
N PHE A 85 -12.58 1.93 -6.54
CA PHE A 85 -13.03 2.86 -5.53
C PHE A 85 -14.52 3.16 -5.66
N PHE A 86 -15.28 2.79 -4.66
CA PHE A 86 -16.72 3.05 -4.55
C PHE A 86 -16.97 4.14 -3.52
N LYS A 87 -17.39 5.32 -3.97
CA LYS A 87 -17.76 6.46 -3.10
C LYS A 87 -19.18 6.39 -2.57
N SER A 88 -19.99 5.51 -3.12
CA SER A 88 -21.38 5.22 -2.75
C SER A 88 -21.91 4.09 -3.64
N ALA A 89 -23.07 3.55 -3.28
CA ALA A 89 -23.74 2.50 -4.06
C ALA A 89 -22.82 1.31 -4.38
N PHE A 90 -22.03 0.88 -3.40
CA PHE A 90 -21.18 -0.30 -3.54
C PHE A 90 -22.06 -1.56 -3.58
N PRO A 91 -21.61 -2.60 -4.31
CA PRO A 91 -22.31 -3.89 -4.38
C PRO A 91 -22.56 -4.52 -3.00
N ALA A 92 -23.63 -5.30 -2.87
CA ALA A 92 -24.03 -5.96 -1.62
C ALA A 92 -22.99 -6.91 -1.03
N ARG A 93 -22.00 -7.31 -1.83
CA ARG A 93 -20.85 -8.12 -1.36
C ARG A 93 -19.95 -7.37 -0.36
N TYR A 94 -19.97 -6.04 -0.40
CA TYR A 94 -19.21 -5.21 0.52
C TYR A 94 -20.10 -4.80 1.69
N GLY A 95 -19.67 -5.07 2.91
CA GLY A 95 -20.39 -4.74 4.13
C GLY A 95 -19.47 -4.23 5.24
N GLY A 96 -20.08 -3.80 6.36
CA GLY A 96 -19.36 -3.44 7.57
C GLY A 96 -18.80 -2.02 7.63
N ARG A 97 -18.94 -1.21 6.55
CA ARG A 97 -18.56 0.21 6.49
C ARG A 97 -19.61 1.04 5.77
N LEU A 98 -19.66 2.35 6.04
CA LEU A 98 -20.77 3.20 5.63
C LEU A 98 -20.40 4.22 4.55
N SER A 99 -19.13 4.64 4.45
CA SER A 99 -18.72 5.76 3.61
C SER A 99 -18.25 5.32 2.23
N SER A 100 -17.20 4.53 2.15
CA SER A 100 -16.63 4.10 0.89
C SER A 100 -16.00 2.71 0.96
N VAL A 101 -15.72 2.14 -0.22
CA VAL A 101 -14.98 0.89 -0.37
C VAL A 101 -13.81 1.13 -1.32
N VAL A 102 -12.62 0.74 -0.89
CA VAL A 102 -11.39 0.72 -1.68
C VAL A 102 -10.96 -0.73 -1.81
N ASP A 103 -11.10 -1.30 -2.99
CA ASP A 103 -10.68 -2.69 -3.27
C ASP A 103 -9.45 -2.65 -4.18
N ILE A 104 -8.34 -3.15 -3.67
CA ILE A 104 -7.02 -3.10 -4.31
C ILE A 104 -6.72 -4.46 -4.88
N HIS A 105 -6.49 -4.50 -6.19
CA HIS A 105 -6.09 -5.71 -6.88
C HIS A 105 -4.58 -5.69 -7.14
N THR A 106 -3.91 -6.76 -6.79
CA THR A 106 -2.47 -6.93 -7.02
C THR A 106 -2.21 -7.55 -8.38
N LYS A 107 -1.00 -7.39 -8.89
CA LYS A 107 -0.59 -7.97 -10.16
C LYS A 107 -0.62 -9.49 -10.11
N ASP A 108 -1.07 -10.09 -11.21
CA ASP A 108 -1.16 -11.55 -11.36
C ASP A 108 0.18 -12.20 -11.72
N GLY A 109 1.19 -11.37 -12.06
CA GLY A 109 2.45 -11.83 -12.61
C GLY A 109 2.39 -12.17 -14.10
N ASN A 110 3.54 -12.17 -14.76
CA ASN A 110 3.65 -12.51 -16.18
C ASN A 110 3.80 -14.03 -16.36
N MET A 111 2.99 -14.64 -17.23
CA MET A 111 3.03 -16.08 -17.49
C MET A 111 4.07 -16.49 -18.52
N LYS A 112 4.67 -15.52 -19.24
CA LYS A 112 5.56 -15.80 -20.39
C LYS A 112 7.00 -15.44 -20.10
N GLU A 113 7.24 -14.30 -19.46
CA GLU A 113 8.56 -13.71 -19.27
C GLU A 113 8.76 -13.23 -17.85
N TYR A 114 10.03 -13.19 -17.42
CA TYR A 114 10.38 -12.60 -16.13
C TYR A 114 10.54 -11.09 -16.27
N HIS A 115 9.92 -10.36 -15.38
CA HIS A 115 10.07 -8.92 -15.25
C HIS A 115 10.46 -8.56 -13.84
N GLY A 116 11.22 -7.51 -13.69
CA GLY A 116 11.58 -6.96 -12.39
C GLY A 116 11.64 -5.45 -12.45
N SER A 117 11.22 -4.82 -11.37
CA SER A 117 11.41 -3.38 -11.16
C SER A 117 11.98 -3.15 -9.77
N ALA A 118 12.88 -2.18 -9.67
CA ALA A 118 13.41 -1.72 -8.41
C ALA A 118 13.31 -0.20 -8.36
N MET A 119 12.84 0.31 -7.22
CA MET A 119 12.74 1.73 -6.96
C MET A 119 13.50 2.07 -5.68
N LEU A 120 14.27 3.15 -5.73
CA LEU A 120 14.98 3.70 -4.58
C LEU A 120 14.47 5.12 -4.36
N GLY A 121 13.70 5.30 -3.29
CA GLY A 121 13.25 6.60 -2.81
C GLY A 121 14.13 7.13 -1.70
N LEU A 122 13.85 8.36 -1.24
CA LEU A 122 14.59 8.99 -0.15
C LEU A 122 14.42 8.24 1.18
N THR A 123 13.24 7.71 1.45
CA THR A 123 12.86 7.13 2.75
C THR A 123 12.62 5.63 2.71
N SER A 124 12.47 5.07 1.52
CA SER A 124 12.16 3.65 1.31
C SER A 124 12.69 3.16 -0.04
N GLY A 125 12.74 1.84 -0.18
CA GLY A 125 12.98 1.20 -1.47
C GLY A 125 12.04 0.04 -1.66
N SER A 126 11.73 -0.24 -2.92
CA SER A 126 10.88 -1.35 -3.32
C SER A 126 11.51 -2.19 -4.41
N LEU A 127 11.22 -3.47 -4.36
CA LEU A 127 11.58 -4.47 -5.35
C LEU A 127 10.31 -5.22 -5.75
N ASN A 128 10.07 -5.34 -7.04
CA ASN A 128 9.02 -6.19 -7.57
C ASN A 128 9.64 -7.19 -8.56
N LEU A 129 9.28 -8.45 -8.43
CA LEU A 129 9.70 -9.54 -9.30
C LEU A 129 8.47 -10.33 -9.70
N GLU A 130 8.31 -10.55 -11.00
CA GLU A 130 7.21 -11.35 -11.54
C GLU A 130 7.70 -12.26 -12.66
N GLY A 131 7.05 -13.40 -12.83
CA GLY A 131 7.41 -14.30 -13.91
C GLY A 131 6.68 -15.64 -13.84
N PRO A 132 6.90 -16.49 -14.86
CA PRO A 132 6.32 -17.81 -14.91
C PRO A 132 7.04 -18.79 -13.96
N LEU A 133 6.28 -19.50 -13.14
CA LEU A 133 6.74 -20.76 -12.52
C LEU A 133 6.59 -21.92 -13.50
N VAL A 134 5.46 -21.96 -14.19
CA VAL A 134 5.21 -22.86 -15.32
C VAL A 134 4.71 -22.01 -16.47
N LYS A 135 5.44 -22.00 -17.59
CA LYS A 135 5.07 -21.20 -18.77
C LYS A 135 3.64 -21.42 -19.18
N ASP A 136 2.95 -20.32 -19.47
CA ASP A 136 1.54 -20.26 -19.91
C ASP A 136 0.53 -20.88 -18.94
N ARG A 137 0.94 -21.22 -17.71
CA ARG A 137 0.08 -21.90 -16.75
C ARG A 137 0.10 -21.28 -15.36
N THR A 138 1.27 -21.04 -14.80
CA THR A 138 1.39 -20.51 -13.42
C THR A 138 2.40 -19.38 -13.38
N SER A 139 1.98 -18.26 -12.86
CA SER A 139 2.85 -17.09 -12.63
C SER A 139 2.92 -16.75 -11.14
N PHE A 140 3.95 -16.03 -10.79
CA PHE A 140 4.10 -15.43 -9.47
C PHE A 140 4.33 -13.93 -9.59
N ASN A 141 3.94 -13.21 -8.56
CA ASN A 141 4.34 -11.82 -8.30
C ASN A 141 4.85 -11.73 -6.87
N PHE A 142 6.04 -11.19 -6.70
CA PHE A 142 6.66 -10.92 -5.41
C PHE A 142 7.01 -9.45 -5.34
N ALA A 143 6.51 -8.76 -4.33
CA ALA A 143 6.83 -7.36 -4.08
C ALA A 143 7.30 -7.18 -2.65
N LEU A 144 8.42 -6.49 -2.48
CA LEU A 144 9.02 -6.15 -1.21
C LEU A 144 9.23 -4.65 -1.15
N ARG A 145 8.85 -4.03 -0.06
CA ARG A 145 9.13 -2.63 0.24
C ARG A 145 9.68 -2.51 1.64
N ARG A 146 10.76 -1.76 1.82
CA ARG A 146 11.35 -1.47 3.13
C ARG A 146 11.67 0.00 3.26
N SER A 147 11.31 0.58 4.39
CA SER A 147 11.77 1.92 4.78
C SER A 147 13.12 1.84 5.50
N TRP A 148 13.92 2.89 5.36
CA TRP A 148 15.17 3.12 6.12
C TRP A 148 15.13 4.37 6.95
N ILE A 149 13.95 4.71 7.46
CA ILE A 149 13.75 5.84 8.37
C ILE A 149 14.60 5.67 9.64
N ASP A 150 14.80 4.43 10.08
CA ASP A 150 15.70 4.07 11.17
C ASP A 150 17.15 4.51 10.92
N ALA A 151 17.66 4.28 9.71
CA ALA A 151 19.00 4.69 9.32
C ALA A 151 19.11 6.21 9.15
N LEU A 152 18.09 6.87 8.59
CA LEU A 152 18.05 8.32 8.41
C LEU A 152 17.91 9.08 9.72
N SER A 153 17.17 8.55 10.69
CA SER A 153 16.95 9.17 11.99
C SER A 153 18.12 8.94 12.96
N ALA A 154 18.91 7.89 12.77
CA ALA A 154 20.00 7.53 13.69
C ALA A 154 21.02 8.66 13.95
N PRO A 155 21.57 9.39 12.95
CA PRO A 155 22.51 10.47 13.19
C PRO A 155 21.86 11.66 13.91
N THR A 156 20.62 12.01 13.59
CA THR A 156 19.91 13.11 14.25
C THR A 156 19.61 12.78 15.71
N ILE A 157 19.20 11.57 16.00
CA ILE A 157 18.98 11.09 17.37
C ILE A 157 20.29 11.02 18.14
N ALA A 158 21.39 10.59 17.52
CA ALA A 158 22.70 10.55 18.15
C ALA A 158 23.20 11.96 18.52
N ILE A 159 23.07 12.93 17.62
CA ILE A 159 23.41 14.33 17.89
C ILE A 159 22.54 14.89 19.02
N TRP A 160 21.25 14.66 18.96
CA TRP A 160 20.31 15.11 20.00
C TRP A 160 20.65 14.54 21.38
N ASN A 161 20.95 13.25 21.46
CA ASN A 161 21.31 12.60 22.72
C ASN A 161 22.68 13.07 23.24
N ALA A 162 23.62 13.41 22.34
CA ALA A 162 24.93 13.91 22.71
C ALA A 162 24.91 15.35 23.27
N THR A 163 23.91 16.16 22.90
CA THR A 163 23.73 17.54 23.40
C THR A 163 22.99 17.62 24.72
N ARG A 164 22.45 16.49 25.22
CA ARG A 164 21.71 16.43 26.50
C ARG A 164 22.65 16.12 27.67
N ASN A 165 22.28 16.63 28.85
CA ASN A 165 23.02 16.39 30.08
C ASN A 165 22.82 14.95 30.58
N LYS A 166 23.84 14.42 31.25
CA LYS A 166 23.78 13.11 31.93
C LYS A 166 22.65 13.15 32.98
N GLY A 167 21.60 12.36 32.75
CA GLY A 167 20.41 12.31 33.64
C GLY A 167 19.09 12.65 32.97
N GLU A 168 19.13 13.23 31.76
CA GLU A 168 17.91 13.45 30.97
C GLU A 168 17.56 12.21 30.14
N THR A 169 16.25 12.04 29.84
CA THR A 169 15.75 10.91 29.05
C THR A 169 16.32 10.93 27.65
N GLN A 170 17.06 9.89 27.29
CA GLN A 170 17.57 9.69 25.93
C GLN A 170 16.43 9.18 25.03
N ILE A 171 16.41 9.68 23.80
CA ILE A 171 15.49 9.16 22.79
C ILE A 171 16.12 7.92 22.15
N VAL A 172 15.46 6.77 22.31
CA VAL A 172 15.82 5.51 21.65
C VAL A 172 14.62 5.14 20.76
N ALA A 173 14.43 5.90 19.69
CA ALA A 173 13.36 5.62 18.73
C ALA A 173 13.99 5.16 17.41
N ARG A 174 13.71 3.93 17.04
CA ARG A 174 14.02 3.39 15.70
C ARG A 174 12.73 2.91 15.11
N TYR A 175 12.39 3.42 13.94
CA TYR A 175 11.21 2.99 13.21
C TYR A 175 11.59 2.60 11.79
N ALA A 176 11.24 1.40 11.42
CA ALA A 176 11.30 0.92 10.04
C ALA A 176 10.05 0.06 9.79
N PHE A 177 9.55 0.07 8.59
CA PHE A 177 8.51 -0.87 8.18
C PHE A 177 8.97 -1.67 6.97
N THR A 178 8.42 -2.87 6.83
CA THR A 178 8.66 -3.75 5.71
C THR A 178 7.35 -4.36 5.28
N ASP A 179 6.96 -4.13 4.04
CA ASP A 179 5.78 -4.70 3.43
C ASP A 179 6.21 -5.75 2.41
N MET A 180 5.59 -6.91 2.47
CA MET A 180 5.84 -8.01 1.55
C MET A 180 4.51 -8.52 1.00
N ASN A 181 4.42 -8.61 -0.32
CA ASN A 181 3.27 -9.17 -1.01
C ASN A 181 3.75 -10.32 -1.89
N PHE A 182 3.05 -11.42 -1.83
CA PHE A 182 3.29 -12.57 -2.68
C PHE A 182 1.99 -13.11 -3.22
N LYS A 183 1.89 -13.25 -4.54
CA LYS A 183 0.72 -13.80 -5.22
C LYS A 183 1.15 -14.89 -6.19
N LEU A 184 0.42 -16.00 -6.16
CA LEU A 184 0.49 -17.06 -7.17
C LEU A 184 -0.80 -17.05 -7.98
N ASN A 185 -0.67 -17.04 -9.29
CA ASN A 185 -1.80 -17.14 -10.19
C ASN A 185 -1.63 -18.37 -11.07
N THR A 186 -2.63 -19.25 -11.08
CA THR A 186 -2.64 -20.46 -11.91
C THR A 186 -3.84 -20.45 -12.84
N SER A 187 -3.56 -20.42 -14.15
CA SER A 187 -4.59 -20.62 -15.17
C SER A 187 -4.93 -22.10 -15.24
N SER A 188 -6.07 -22.47 -14.69
CA SER A 188 -6.65 -23.81 -14.89
C SER A 188 -7.54 -23.79 -16.13
N MET A 189 -7.38 -24.76 -17.00
CA MET A 189 -8.34 -24.97 -18.11
C MET A 189 -9.71 -25.46 -17.62
N THR A 190 -9.87 -25.66 -16.32
CA THR A 190 -11.12 -26.03 -15.68
C THR A 190 -11.30 -25.14 -14.46
N ALA A 191 -12.25 -24.20 -14.55
CA ALA A 191 -12.80 -23.34 -13.49
C ALA A 191 -11.82 -22.84 -12.40
N ALA A 192 -11.66 -21.55 -12.39
CA ALA A 192 -11.15 -20.66 -11.33
C ALA A 192 -10.92 -21.33 -9.96
N ALA A 193 -9.67 -21.60 -9.67
CA ALA A 193 -9.22 -21.75 -8.30
C ALA A 193 -8.24 -20.59 -8.04
N ASP A 194 -8.78 -19.46 -7.57
CA ASP A 194 -7.99 -18.38 -7.03
C ASP A 194 -7.27 -18.90 -5.78
N MET A 195 -5.97 -19.04 -5.86
CA MET A 195 -5.17 -19.34 -4.68
C MET A 195 -5.01 -18.07 -3.82
N PRO A 196 -5.04 -18.20 -2.50
CA PRO A 196 -5.04 -17.05 -1.60
C PRO A 196 -3.76 -16.21 -1.72
N VAL A 197 -3.97 -14.90 -1.66
CA VAL A 197 -2.91 -13.91 -1.49
C VAL A 197 -2.37 -14.01 -0.08
N PHE A 198 -1.09 -14.31 0.07
CA PHE A 198 -0.40 -14.16 1.35
C PHE A 198 0.15 -12.74 1.44
N THR A 199 -0.47 -11.92 2.25
CA THR A 199 0.11 -10.64 2.69
C THR A 199 0.67 -10.83 4.09
N GLY A 200 1.98 -10.77 4.22
CA GLY A 200 2.65 -10.79 5.52
C GLY A 200 3.19 -9.38 5.83
N GLU A 201 2.75 -8.81 6.92
CA GLU A 201 3.31 -7.57 7.47
C GLU A 201 4.18 -7.93 8.67
N THR A 202 5.43 -7.54 8.66
CA THR A 202 6.33 -7.67 9.81
C THR A 202 6.72 -6.28 10.27
N ILE A 203 6.22 -5.90 11.43
CA ILE A 203 6.59 -4.67 12.14
C ILE A 203 7.65 -5.06 13.19
N PHE A 204 8.80 -4.42 13.14
CA PHE A 204 9.85 -4.52 14.17
C PHE A 204 9.98 -3.21 14.93
#